data_230f7c2e6c2445762f450eff369e4322
#
_entry.id   230f7c2e6c2445762f450eff369e4322
#
_cell.length_a   1.000
_cell.length_b   1.000
_cell.length_c   1.000
_cell.angle_alpha   90.00
_cell.angle_beta   90.00
_cell.angle_gamma   90.00
#
_symmetry.space_group_name_H-M   'P 1'
#
loop_
_entity.id
_entity.type
_entity.pdbx_description
1 polymer ?
#
loop_
_entity_poly.entity_id
_entity_poly.type
_entity_poly.pdbx_seq_one_letter_code
_entity_poly.pdbx_strand_id
1 'polypeptide(L)'
;MSIEILIVDDNSDIRNILNDLIIDAGYRTRLAANYNQALKEIDKKMPDVAILDVKLDKGDNDGIQLLTHIKSKNTDVPVIMISGHANIEMAVNSLKHGAFEFVEKPFDKTRLLNFISRAVENLSL
;
A
#
# COMPACT_ATOMS: atom_id res chain seq x y z
N MET A 1 16.53 -9.24 8.98
CA MET A 1 15.84 -9.42 7.67
C MET A 1 15.42 -8.09 7.11
N SER A 2 15.63 -7.89 5.82
CA SER A 2 15.17 -6.68 5.15
C SER A 2 13.70 -6.82 4.77
N ILE A 3 12.87 -5.92 5.24
CA ILE A 3 11.46 -5.84 4.85
C ILE A 3 11.36 -4.97 3.60
N GLU A 4 10.65 -5.47 2.61
CA GLU A 4 10.45 -4.80 1.34
C GLU A 4 9.00 -4.35 1.19
N ILE A 5 8.80 -3.06 0.93
CA ILE A 5 7.49 -2.45 0.83
C ILE A 5 7.26 -1.94 -0.59
N LEU A 6 6.16 -2.39 -1.21
CA LEU A 6 5.74 -1.90 -2.51
C LEU A 6 4.86 -0.66 -2.31
N ILE A 7 5.22 0.43 -2.97
CA ILE A 7 4.48 1.70 -2.91
C ILE A 7 3.87 1.96 -4.29
N VAL A 8 2.54 2.04 -4.35
CA VAL A 8 1.81 2.28 -5.59
C VAL A 8 0.99 3.55 -5.48
N ASP A 9 1.37 4.57 -6.23
CA ASP A 9 0.68 5.86 -6.29
C ASP A 9 0.99 6.50 -7.64
N ASP A 10 -0.02 7.02 -8.33
CA ASP A 10 0.17 7.67 -9.63
C ASP A 10 0.73 9.09 -9.51
N ASN A 11 0.65 9.69 -8.33
CA ASN A 11 1.23 11.01 -8.06
C ASN A 11 2.71 10.85 -7.69
N SER A 12 3.60 11.41 -8.51
CA SER A 12 5.04 11.26 -8.29
C SER A 12 5.52 11.92 -6.99
N ASP A 13 4.93 13.04 -6.61
CA ASP A 13 5.31 13.74 -5.38
C ASP A 13 4.97 12.90 -4.15
N ILE A 14 3.77 12.34 -4.10
CA ILE A 14 3.36 11.46 -3.00
C ILE A 14 4.22 10.20 -2.97
N ARG A 15 4.46 9.60 -4.14
CA ARG A 15 5.30 8.39 -4.25
C ARG A 15 6.71 8.66 -3.73
N ASN A 16 7.28 9.82 -4.05
CA ASN A 16 8.63 10.20 -3.58
C ASN A 16 8.65 10.47 -2.08
N ILE A 17 7.63 11.15 -1.55
CA ILE A 17 7.50 11.41 -0.10
C ILE A 17 7.42 10.08 0.66
N LEU A 18 6.58 9.16 0.20
CA LEU A 18 6.44 7.84 0.82
C LEU A 18 7.75 7.05 0.76
N ASN A 19 8.41 7.09 -0.39
CA ASN A 19 9.68 6.40 -0.58
C ASN A 19 10.74 6.88 0.43
N ASP A 20 10.91 8.20 0.53
CA ASP A 20 11.90 8.79 1.44
C ASP A 20 11.57 8.45 2.89
N LEU A 21 10.32 8.58 3.28
CA LEU A 21 9.84 8.29 4.63
C LEU A 21 10.13 6.84 5.02
N ILE A 22 9.85 5.92 4.13
CA ILE A 22 9.95 4.48 4.39
C ILE A 22 11.41 4.02 4.38
N ILE A 23 12.22 4.53 3.46
CA ILE A 23 13.65 4.25 3.44
C ILE A 23 14.32 4.78 4.73
N ASP A 24 13.96 5.98 5.15
CA ASP A 24 14.50 6.56 6.38
C ASP A 24 14.13 5.72 7.62
N ALA A 25 13.01 5.02 7.58
CA ALA A 25 12.59 4.14 8.66
C ALA A 25 13.29 2.77 8.65
N GLY A 26 14.14 2.51 7.66
CA GLY A 26 14.97 1.30 7.60
C GLY A 26 14.43 0.18 6.72
N TYR A 27 13.41 0.44 5.93
CA TYR A 27 12.82 -0.55 5.01
C TYR A 27 13.36 -0.38 3.60
N ARG A 28 13.27 -1.45 2.82
CA ARG A 28 13.52 -1.38 1.37
C ARG A 28 12.21 -1.08 0.66
N THR A 29 12.30 -0.46 -0.52
CA THR A 29 11.12 -0.07 -1.28
C THR A 29 11.19 -0.55 -2.72
N ARG A 30 10.01 -0.77 -3.30
CA ARG A 30 9.81 -0.84 -4.75
C ARG A 30 8.66 0.10 -5.09
N LEU A 31 8.74 0.74 -6.24
CA LEU A 31 7.79 1.78 -6.63
C LEU A 31 7.03 1.37 -7.90
N ALA A 32 5.75 1.70 -7.94
CA ALA A 32 4.94 1.56 -9.15
C ALA A 32 4.06 2.81 -9.30
N ALA A 33 3.98 3.31 -10.52
CA ALA A 33 3.27 4.55 -10.82
C ALA A 33 1.84 4.32 -11.32
N ASN A 34 1.48 3.08 -11.66
CA ASN A 34 0.18 2.76 -12.23
C ASN A 34 -0.17 1.29 -11.98
N TYR A 35 -1.37 0.94 -12.38
CA TYR A 35 -1.92 -0.39 -12.18
C TYR A 35 -1.05 -1.49 -12.82
N ASN A 36 -0.67 -1.32 -14.08
CA ASN A 36 0.10 -2.33 -14.80
C ASN A 36 1.50 -2.52 -14.22
N GLN A 37 2.17 -1.44 -13.83
CA GLN A 37 3.47 -1.53 -13.16
C GLN A 37 3.35 -2.28 -11.84
N ALA A 38 2.29 -2.00 -11.08
CA ALA A 38 2.04 -2.67 -9.80
C ALA A 38 1.84 -4.16 -10.01
N LEU A 39 1.03 -4.57 -11.00
CA LEU A 39 0.84 -5.99 -11.32
C LEU A 39 2.17 -6.67 -11.64
N LYS A 40 3.00 -6.04 -12.45
CA LYS A 40 4.31 -6.59 -12.81
C LYS A 40 5.19 -6.79 -11.59
N GLU A 41 5.22 -5.80 -10.69
CA GLU A 41 6.03 -5.91 -9.48
C GLU A 41 5.53 -7.02 -8.55
N ILE A 42 4.22 -7.14 -8.39
CA ILE A 42 3.61 -8.19 -7.56
C ILE A 42 3.88 -9.57 -8.15
N ASP A 43 3.71 -9.73 -9.46
CA ASP A 43 3.91 -11.02 -10.13
C ASP A 43 5.38 -11.42 -10.17
N LYS A 44 6.28 -10.45 -10.23
CA LYS A 44 7.72 -10.69 -10.21
C LYS A 44 8.17 -11.22 -8.84
N LYS A 45 7.69 -10.59 -7.77
CA LYS A 45 7.97 -10.99 -6.39
C LYS A 45 6.95 -10.32 -5.48
N MET A 46 6.29 -11.11 -4.64
CA MET A 46 5.34 -10.58 -3.67
C MET A 46 6.09 -9.72 -2.64
N PRO A 47 5.66 -8.47 -2.39
CA PRO A 47 6.28 -7.65 -1.35
C PRO A 47 5.89 -8.16 0.04
N ASP A 48 6.65 -7.75 1.06
CA ASP A 48 6.30 -8.06 2.45
C ASP A 48 5.12 -7.24 2.94
N VAL A 49 5.03 -5.97 2.50
CA VAL A 49 3.93 -5.04 2.80
C VAL A 49 3.65 -4.25 1.53
N ALA A 50 2.42 -3.87 1.30
CA ALA A 50 2.06 -3.00 0.17
C ALA A 50 1.32 -1.76 0.66
N ILE A 51 1.61 -0.61 0.04
CA ILE A 51 0.88 0.64 0.23
C ILE A 51 0.29 1.00 -1.14
N LEU A 52 -1.03 1.03 -1.22
CA LEU A 52 -1.74 1.20 -2.48
C LEU A 52 -2.66 2.41 -2.44
N ASP A 53 -2.58 3.27 -3.45
CA ASP A 53 -3.59 4.28 -3.68
C ASP A 53 -4.87 3.59 -4.17
N VAL A 54 -6.02 3.98 -3.65
CA VAL A 54 -7.30 3.39 -4.04
C VAL A 54 -7.60 3.67 -5.51
N LYS A 55 -7.30 4.89 -5.96
CA LYS A 55 -7.59 5.34 -7.33
C LYS A 55 -6.30 5.57 -8.10
N LEU A 56 -6.08 4.75 -9.11
CA LEU A 56 -4.91 4.87 -9.99
C LEU A 56 -5.36 5.35 -11.39
N ASP A 57 -4.69 4.87 -12.42
CA ASP A 57 -4.86 5.36 -13.78
C ASP A 57 -6.03 4.71 -14.53
N LYS A 58 -6.49 3.53 -14.11
CA LYS A 58 -7.49 2.74 -14.86
C LYS A 58 -8.92 3.04 -14.45
N GLY A 59 -9.15 3.39 -13.20
CA GLY A 59 -10.49 3.67 -12.71
C GLY A 59 -10.52 3.93 -11.21
N ASP A 60 -11.74 4.07 -10.68
CA ASP A 60 -11.92 4.52 -9.30
C ASP A 60 -11.58 3.46 -8.25
N ASN A 61 -11.50 2.19 -8.66
CA ASN A 61 -11.30 1.08 -7.74
C ASN A 61 -10.09 0.21 -8.09
N ASP A 62 -9.17 0.69 -8.90
CA ASP A 62 -8.04 -0.14 -9.33
C ASP A 62 -7.10 -0.50 -8.18
N GLY A 63 -6.98 0.36 -7.16
CA GLY A 63 -6.25 0.00 -5.94
C GLY A 63 -6.92 -1.15 -5.18
N ILE A 64 -8.25 -1.18 -5.14
CA ILE A 64 -9.00 -2.29 -4.53
C ILE A 64 -8.79 -3.58 -5.32
N GLN A 65 -8.73 -3.50 -6.65
CA GLN A 65 -8.43 -4.66 -7.50
C GLN A 65 -7.03 -5.21 -7.22
N LEU A 66 -6.04 -4.33 -7.02
CA LEU A 66 -4.70 -4.76 -6.63
C LEU A 66 -4.70 -5.41 -5.25
N LEU A 67 -5.42 -4.84 -4.31
CA LEU A 67 -5.58 -5.43 -2.97
C LEU A 67 -6.14 -6.85 -3.07
N THR A 68 -7.21 -7.03 -3.83
CA THR A 68 -7.84 -8.33 -4.04
C THR A 68 -6.85 -9.30 -4.70
N HIS A 69 -6.10 -8.83 -5.68
CA HIS A 69 -5.09 -9.64 -6.37
C HIS A 69 -4.00 -10.12 -5.40
N ILE A 70 -3.48 -9.23 -4.56
CA ILE A 70 -2.47 -9.58 -3.55
C ILE A 70 -3.04 -10.63 -2.59
N LYS A 71 -4.24 -10.38 -2.06
CA LYS A 71 -4.86 -11.28 -1.08
C LYS A 71 -5.20 -12.64 -1.67
N SER A 72 -5.49 -12.71 -2.97
CA SER A 72 -5.75 -13.99 -3.63
C SER A 72 -4.48 -14.84 -3.73
N LYS A 73 -3.31 -14.22 -3.76
CA LYS A 73 -2.02 -14.92 -3.86
C LYS A 73 -1.43 -15.23 -2.49
N ASN A 74 -1.56 -14.30 -1.55
CA ASN A 74 -1.05 -14.47 -0.19
C ASN A 74 -1.86 -13.62 0.77
N THR A 75 -2.71 -14.26 1.55
CA THR A 75 -3.61 -13.58 2.49
C THR A 75 -2.86 -12.91 3.65
N ASP A 76 -1.59 -13.26 3.87
CA ASP A 76 -0.82 -12.76 5.00
C ASP A 76 -0.08 -11.46 4.72
N VAL A 77 -0.06 -10.98 3.45
CA VAL A 77 0.59 -9.71 3.11
C VAL A 77 -0.28 -8.54 3.59
N PRO A 78 0.20 -7.73 4.54
CA PRO A 78 -0.56 -6.56 4.97
C PRO A 78 -0.58 -5.51 3.87
N VAL A 79 -1.75 -4.92 3.63
CA VAL A 79 -1.92 -3.87 2.63
C VAL A 79 -2.52 -2.64 3.31
N ILE A 80 -1.84 -1.50 3.16
CA ILE A 80 -2.32 -0.21 3.63
C ILE A 80 -2.85 0.55 2.42
N MET A 81 -4.13 0.92 2.48
CA MET A 81 -4.76 1.71 1.41
C MET A 81 -4.65 3.19 1.74
N ILE A 82 -4.36 4.02 0.75
CA ILE A 82 -4.34 5.47 0.91
C ILE A 82 -5.24 6.12 -0.13
N SER A 83 -5.82 7.28 0.19
CA SER A 83 -6.70 7.98 -0.74
C SER A 83 -6.77 9.48 -0.44
N GLY A 84 -6.73 10.29 -1.52
CA GLY A 84 -6.96 11.72 -1.42
C GLY A 84 -8.43 12.11 -1.41
N HIS A 85 -9.31 11.17 -1.72
CA HIS A 85 -10.77 11.37 -1.78
C HIS A 85 -11.48 10.40 -0.85
N ALA A 86 -10.94 10.26 0.37
CA ALA A 86 -11.44 9.30 1.33
C ALA A 86 -12.83 9.64 1.82
N ASN A 87 -13.65 8.61 2.00
CA ASN A 87 -14.92 8.69 2.70
C ASN A 87 -15.12 7.37 3.48
N ILE A 88 -16.14 7.37 4.34
CA ILE A 88 -16.39 6.21 5.21
C ILE A 88 -16.66 4.95 4.39
N GLU A 89 -17.44 5.08 3.33
CA GLU A 89 -17.81 3.95 2.47
C GLU A 89 -16.57 3.33 1.83
N MET A 90 -15.66 4.14 1.32
CA MET A 90 -14.40 3.69 0.71
C MET A 90 -13.51 2.98 1.73
N ALA A 91 -13.41 3.54 2.94
CA ALA A 91 -12.62 2.93 4.02
C ALA A 91 -13.19 1.56 4.42
N VAL A 92 -14.52 1.49 4.61
CA VAL A 92 -15.20 0.24 4.96
C VAL A 92 -14.99 -0.81 3.86
N ASN A 93 -15.13 -0.41 2.60
CA ASN A 93 -14.95 -1.30 1.47
C ASN A 93 -13.53 -1.85 1.41
N SER A 94 -12.53 -1.00 1.65
CA SER A 94 -11.12 -1.42 1.70
C SER A 94 -10.90 -2.47 2.78
N LEU A 95 -11.40 -2.23 3.98
CA LEU A 95 -11.25 -3.17 5.09
C LEU A 95 -11.98 -4.48 4.84
N LYS A 96 -13.16 -4.43 4.22
CA LYS A 96 -13.90 -5.65 3.84
C LYS A 96 -13.14 -6.53 2.86
N HIS A 97 -12.32 -5.92 2.00
CA HIS A 97 -11.51 -6.66 1.03
C HIS A 97 -10.15 -7.10 1.61
N GLY A 98 -9.94 -6.88 2.90
CA GLY A 98 -8.77 -7.39 3.60
C GLY A 98 -7.64 -6.40 3.80
N ALA A 99 -7.87 -5.10 3.60
CA ALA A 99 -6.84 -4.10 3.90
C ALA A 99 -6.52 -4.11 5.40
N PHE A 100 -5.24 -3.93 5.70
CA PHE A 100 -4.77 -3.84 7.08
C PHE A 100 -5.17 -2.50 7.71
N GLU A 101 -5.04 -1.42 6.94
CA GLU A 101 -5.41 -0.07 7.36
C GLU A 101 -5.79 0.78 6.16
N PHE A 102 -6.47 1.89 6.45
CA PHE A 102 -6.85 2.90 5.47
C PHE A 102 -6.42 4.27 5.95
N VAL A 103 -5.71 5.02 5.10
CA VAL A 103 -5.13 6.31 5.44
C VAL A 103 -5.60 7.38 4.45
N GLU A 104 -6.01 8.51 4.95
CA GLU A 104 -6.45 9.66 4.15
C GLU A 104 -5.28 10.59 3.85
N LYS A 105 -5.20 11.10 2.63
CA LYS A 105 -4.25 12.15 2.26
C LYS A 105 -4.86 13.53 2.58
N PRO A 106 -4.09 14.50 3.05
CA PRO A 106 -2.69 14.40 3.45
C PRO A 106 -2.55 13.58 4.72
N PHE A 107 -1.55 12.71 4.77
CA PHE A 107 -1.37 11.80 5.89
C PHE A 107 -0.41 12.35 6.94
N ASP A 108 -0.63 11.93 8.17
CA ASP A 108 0.30 12.14 9.28
C ASP A 108 1.43 11.10 9.15
N LYS A 109 2.66 11.57 9.00
CA LYS A 109 3.82 10.70 8.79
C LYS A 109 4.04 9.74 9.96
N THR A 110 3.92 10.23 11.18
CA THR A 110 4.09 9.41 12.39
C THR A 110 3.04 8.30 12.45
N ARG A 111 1.79 8.64 12.16
CA ARG A 111 0.68 7.68 12.16
C ARG A 111 0.90 6.61 11.09
N LEU A 112 1.30 7.02 9.89
CA LEU A 112 1.57 6.07 8.81
C LEU A 112 2.71 5.12 9.18
N LEU A 113 3.81 5.64 9.75
CA LEU A 113 4.91 4.80 10.20
C LEU A 113 4.48 3.82 11.29
N ASN A 114 3.59 4.21 12.18
CA ASN A 114 3.04 3.32 13.19
C ASN A 114 2.24 2.19 12.57
N PHE A 115 1.44 2.48 11.54
CA PHE A 115 0.69 1.44 10.82
C PHE A 115 1.64 0.47 10.12
N ILE A 116 2.69 0.98 9.49
CA ILE A 116 3.71 0.15 8.84
C ILE A 116 4.41 -0.73 9.86
N SER A 117 4.80 -0.17 10.99
CA SER A 117 5.46 -0.91 12.07
C SER A 117 4.59 -2.06 12.57
N ARG A 118 3.29 -1.81 12.79
CA ARG A 118 2.36 -2.86 13.21
C ARG A 118 2.19 -3.93 12.15
N ALA A 119 2.13 -3.53 10.88
CA ALA A 119 2.05 -4.47 9.77
C ALA A 119 3.27 -5.38 9.72
N VAL A 120 4.45 -4.81 9.90
CA VAL A 120 5.72 -5.55 9.92
C VAL A 120 5.78 -6.50 11.11
N GLU A 121 5.31 -6.07 12.28
CA GLU A 121 5.25 -6.93 13.47
C GLU A 121 4.41 -8.18 13.21
N ASN A 122 3.30 -8.06 12.47
CA ASN A 122 2.46 -9.20 12.13
C ASN A 122 3.19 -10.21 11.24
N LEU A 123 4.18 -9.78 10.46
CA LEU A 123 4.96 -10.67 9.62
C LEU A 123 5.91 -11.56 10.40
N SER A 124 6.33 -11.12 11.58
CA SER A 124 7.30 -11.85 12.38
C SER A 124 6.66 -12.98 13.20
N LEU A 125 5.35 -13.10 13.14
CA LEU A 125 4.62 -14.19 13.76
C LEU A 125 4.48 -15.38 12.84
#